data_c8f3120e77025806b14206ad4382b10c
#
_entry.id   c8f3120e77025806b14206ad4382b10c
#
_cell.length_a   1.000
_cell.length_b   1.000
_cell.length_c   1.000
_cell.angle_alpha   90.00
_cell.angle_beta   90.00
_cell.angle_gamma   90.00
#
_symmetry.space_group_name_H-M   'P 1'
#
loop_
_entity.id
_entity.type
_entity.pdbx_description
1 polymer ?
#
loop_
_entity_poly.entity_id
_entity_poly.type
_entity_poly.pdbx_seq_one_letter_code
_entity_poly.pdbx_strand_id
1 'polypeptide(L)'
;MKRPFFAALLCAVAAFAACSSRPARPALLDGPTPLAVRVVESEIARTPSAANLDGIPAGKIKWNYTTGLELLAMMDAGEAYGRTDFRDYAQRYYDSIVQPDATVLTYRREKYNLDHICPGRALFRLAESTGEARYRQVLDTLYAQLQGQPRNADGGFWHKAVYPHQMWLDGLYMAEPFYAEYAMTFLDGAERERAVANIVNQFVVVAKHTYDPQTGLYRHAYDDSRAMFWCDSLSGQSAHAWGRAMGWYAMAIVETLQYLGVDAATQPMVDILHRIYEVLPRYADPETGMWYQVLDQPGREGNYLESTASAMFV
;
A
#
# COMPACT_ATOMS: atom_id res chain seq x y z
N MET A 1 49.84 -57.82 7.68
CA MET A 1 50.05 -57.16 6.39
C MET A 1 48.72 -57.11 5.63
N LYS A 2 47.97 -56.02 5.72
CA LYS A 2 46.93 -55.60 4.80
C LYS A 2 46.50 -54.20 5.27
N ARG A 3 46.78 -53.18 4.48
CA ARG A 3 46.33 -51.79 4.69
C ARG A 3 44.85 -51.67 4.29
N PRO A 4 44.00 -50.97 5.03
CA PRO A 4 42.68 -50.55 4.52
C PRO A 4 42.77 -49.18 3.83
N PHE A 5 42.12 -49.10 2.70
CA PHE A 5 41.85 -47.90 1.90
C PHE A 5 40.97 -46.94 2.68
N PHE A 6 41.38 -45.69 2.82
CA PHE A 6 40.50 -44.58 3.18
C PHE A 6 39.82 -44.05 1.90
N ALA A 7 38.52 -44.24 1.78
CA ALA A 7 37.71 -43.59 0.79
C ALA A 7 37.35 -42.19 1.27
N ALA A 8 37.89 -41.16 0.62
CA ALA A 8 37.51 -39.77 0.85
C ALA A 8 36.13 -39.52 0.20
N LEU A 9 35.14 -39.29 1.05
CA LEU A 9 33.79 -38.85 0.61
C LEU A 9 33.83 -37.34 0.35
N LEU A 10 33.87 -36.91 -0.91
CA LEU A 10 33.69 -35.54 -1.33
C LEU A 10 32.19 -35.21 -1.23
N CYS A 11 31.81 -34.48 -0.18
CA CYS A 11 30.49 -33.82 -0.14
C CYS A 11 30.54 -32.61 -1.07
N ALA A 12 29.94 -32.74 -2.24
CA ALA A 12 29.62 -31.60 -3.09
C ALA A 12 28.43 -30.86 -2.45
N VAL A 13 28.73 -29.71 -1.85
CA VAL A 13 27.69 -28.75 -1.44
C VAL A 13 27.21 -28.06 -2.71
N ALA A 14 26.10 -28.54 -3.29
CA ALA A 14 25.37 -27.81 -4.31
C ALA A 14 24.69 -26.62 -3.65
N ALA A 15 25.28 -25.43 -3.82
CA ALA A 15 24.61 -24.18 -3.49
C ALA A 15 23.41 -24.01 -4.46
N PHE A 16 22.21 -24.31 -3.95
CA PHE A 16 20.99 -23.87 -4.61
C PHE A 16 20.88 -22.35 -4.45
N ALA A 17 21.41 -21.60 -5.40
CA ALA A 17 20.97 -20.24 -5.64
C ALA A 17 19.51 -20.33 -6.10
N ALA A 18 18.58 -20.16 -5.16
CA ALA A 18 17.19 -19.93 -5.49
C ALA A 18 17.10 -18.54 -6.14
N CYS A 19 17.36 -18.47 -7.46
CA CYS A 19 16.83 -17.40 -8.26
C CYS A 19 15.31 -17.48 -8.14
N SER A 20 14.71 -16.61 -7.37
CA SER A 20 13.28 -16.32 -7.45
C SER A 20 13.00 -15.64 -8.78
N SER A 21 12.98 -16.45 -9.86
CA SER A 21 12.43 -15.99 -11.12
C SER A 21 10.96 -15.72 -10.88
N ARG A 22 10.57 -14.45 -10.85
CA ARG A 22 9.16 -14.06 -11.03
C ARG A 22 8.62 -14.89 -12.20
N PRO A 23 7.44 -15.50 -12.08
CA PRO A 23 6.87 -16.25 -13.20
C PRO A 23 6.82 -15.31 -14.42
N ALA A 24 7.33 -15.79 -15.55
CA ALA A 24 7.29 -15.05 -16.79
C ALA A 24 5.83 -14.64 -17.04
N ARG A 25 5.57 -13.34 -17.10
CA ARG A 25 4.24 -12.81 -17.44
C ARG A 25 3.85 -13.34 -18.82
N PRO A 26 2.59 -13.76 -19.01
CA PRO A 26 2.15 -14.25 -20.31
C PRO A 26 2.42 -13.19 -21.37
N ALA A 27 2.92 -13.62 -22.52
CA ALA A 27 3.09 -12.76 -23.69
C ALA A 27 1.76 -12.04 -23.98
N LEU A 28 1.84 -10.74 -24.25
CA LEU A 28 0.68 -9.92 -24.64
C LEU A 28 -0.01 -10.62 -25.81
N LEU A 29 -1.28 -10.90 -25.64
CA LEU A 29 -2.12 -11.45 -26.68
C LEU A 29 -2.18 -10.46 -27.86
N ASP A 30 -2.05 -10.94 -29.08
CA ASP A 30 -2.39 -10.17 -30.28
C ASP A 30 -3.85 -9.76 -30.21
N GLY A 31 -4.11 -8.49 -29.88
CA GLY A 31 -5.44 -7.96 -29.62
C GLY A 31 -5.46 -6.43 -29.50
N PRO A 32 -6.63 -5.83 -29.25
CA PRO A 32 -6.72 -4.40 -29.03
C PRO A 32 -5.89 -3.96 -27.82
N THR A 33 -5.35 -2.74 -27.89
CA THR A 33 -4.55 -2.15 -26.79
C THR A 33 -5.23 -2.35 -25.43
N PRO A 34 -4.55 -2.95 -24.44
CA PRO A 34 -5.11 -3.22 -23.13
C PRO A 34 -5.67 -1.96 -22.48
N LEU A 35 -6.76 -2.09 -21.73
CA LEU A 35 -7.42 -0.96 -21.08
C LEU A 35 -6.46 -0.17 -20.20
N ALA A 36 -5.62 -0.86 -19.41
CA ALA A 36 -4.62 -0.21 -18.54
C ALA A 36 -3.68 0.70 -19.35
N VAL A 37 -3.17 0.22 -20.48
CA VAL A 37 -2.30 1.02 -21.36
C VAL A 37 -3.04 2.24 -21.89
N ARG A 38 -4.29 2.07 -22.36
CA ARG A 38 -5.11 3.17 -22.88
C ARG A 38 -5.39 4.24 -21.82
N VAL A 39 -5.64 3.82 -20.58
CA VAL A 39 -5.87 4.74 -19.45
C VAL A 39 -4.63 5.55 -19.18
N VAL A 40 -3.46 4.90 -19.08
CA VAL A 40 -2.17 5.59 -18.86
C VAL A 40 -1.84 6.54 -20.00
N GLU A 41 -1.97 6.11 -21.26
CA GLU A 41 -1.73 6.98 -22.43
C GLU A 41 -2.66 8.19 -22.44
N SER A 42 -3.94 8.00 -22.11
CA SER A 42 -4.91 9.08 -21.99
C SER A 42 -4.54 10.09 -20.91
N GLU A 43 -4.08 9.59 -19.74
CA GLU A 43 -3.64 10.46 -18.65
C GLU A 43 -2.38 11.25 -19.01
N ILE A 44 -1.37 10.60 -19.56
CA ILE A 44 -0.13 11.28 -20.00
C ILE A 44 -0.44 12.34 -21.07
N ALA A 45 -1.36 12.05 -22.01
CA ALA A 45 -1.76 13.01 -23.04
C ALA A 45 -2.49 14.23 -22.43
N ARG A 46 -3.34 14.00 -21.43
CA ARG A 46 -4.08 15.05 -20.71
C ARG A 46 -3.19 15.86 -19.80
N THR A 47 -2.23 15.19 -19.14
CA THR A 47 -1.32 15.77 -18.14
C THR A 47 0.14 15.49 -18.52
N PRO A 48 0.71 16.22 -19.50
CA PRO A 48 2.08 15.97 -19.99
C PRO A 48 3.17 16.12 -18.92
N SER A 49 2.92 16.90 -17.87
CA SER A 49 3.81 17.03 -16.72
C SER A 49 3.27 16.23 -15.53
N ALA A 50 3.98 15.20 -15.11
CA ALA A 50 3.62 14.38 -13.96
C ALA A 50 3.49 15.18 -12.64
N ALA A 51 4.11 16.36 -12.55
CA ALA A 51 3.94 17.27 -11.41
C ALA A 51 2.52 17.85 -11.30
N ASN A 52 1.73 17.80 -12.39
CA ASN A 52 0.38 18.36 -12.43
C ASN A 52 -0.72 17.29 -12.32
N LEU A 53 -0.38 16.04 -12.09
CA LEU A 53 -1.34 14.99 -11.74
C LEU A 53 -2.18 15.42 -10.53
N ASP A 54 -3.36 14.82 -10.36
CA ASP A 54 -4.29 15.14 -9.28
C ASP A 54 -4.72 16.63 -9.26
N GLY A 55 -4.74 17.28 -10.42
CA GLY A 55 -5.16 18.69 -10.57
C GLY A 55 -4.21 19.70 -9.94
N ILE A 56 -2.97 19.32 -9.68
CA ILE A 56 -1.94 20.24 -9.16
C ILE A 56 -1.66 21.30 -10.23
N PRO A 57 -1.77 22.62 -9.91
CA PRO A 57 -1.58 23.69 -10.89
C PRO A 57 -0.19 23.69 -11.54
N ALA A 58 -0.10 24.14 -12.77
CA ALA A 58 1.16 24.31 -13.49
C ALA A 58 2.16 25.14 -12.67
N GLY A 59 3.43 24.71 -12.66
CA GLY A 59 4.51 25.34 -11.88
C GLY A 59 4.46 25.03 -10.37
N LYS A 60 3.55 24.18 -9.93
CA LYS A 60 3.53 23.62 -8.56
C LYS A 60 3.88 22.14 -8.61
N ILE A 61 4.37 21.65 -7.48
CA ILE A 61 4.62 20.23 -7.26
C ILE A 61 4.24 19.89 -5.82
N LYS A 62 3.75 18.68 -5.58
CA LYS A 62 3.30 18.26 -4.25
C LYS A 62 3.63 16.78 -4.00
N TRP A 63 4.23 16.50 -2.87
CA TRP A 63 4.39 15.14 -2.35
C TRP A 63 3.08 14.70 -1.71
N ASN A 64 2.28 13.89 -2.41
CA ASN A 64 0.99 13.41 -1.95
C ASN A 64 0.72 11.98 -2.43
N TYR A 65 -0.17 11.28 -1.72
CA TYR A 65 -0.46 9.87 -2.00
C TYR A 65 -1.13 9.67 -3.36
N THR A 66 -2.02 10.57 -3.78
CA THR A 66 -2.76 10.45 -5.04
C THR A 66 -1.83 10.40 -6.25
N THR A 67 -0.93 11.37 -6.35
CA THR A 67 0.10 11.38 -7.40
C THR A 67 1.03 10.15 -7.27
N GLY A 68 1.45 9.81 -6.05
CA GLY A 68 2.33 8.66 -5.82
C GLY A 68 1.71 7.33 -6.23
N LEU A 69 0.43 7.13 -5.90
CA LEU A 69 -0.33 5.94 -6.28
C LEU A 69 -0.49 5.84 -7.81
N GLU A 70 -0.87 6.94 -8.45
CA GLU A 70 -1.06 6.98 -9.89
C GLU A 70 0.24 6.66 -10.65
N LEU A 71 1.35 7.27 -10.22
CA LEU A 71 2.66 7.00 -10.80
C LEU A 71 3.12 5.55 -10.57
N LEU A 72 2.84 4.97 -9.40
CA LEU A 72 3.13 3.57 -9.12
C LEU A 72 2.33 2.66 -10.06
N ALA A 73 1.03 2.92 -10.25
CA ALA A 73 0.19 2.18 -11.19
C ALA A 73 0.66 2.30 -12.65
N MET A 74 1.13 3.49 -13.05
CA MET A 74 1.75 3.68 -14.38
C MET A 74 3.04 2.86 -14.53
N MET A 75 3.88 2.81 -13.50
CA MET A 75 5.09 1.96 -13.51
C MET A 75 4.73 0.48 -13.57
N ASP A 76 3.69 0.03 -12.84
CA ASP A 76 3.18 -1.34 -12.91
C ASP A 76 2.69 -1.70 -14.32
N ALA A 77 1.91 -0.82 -14.93
CA ALA A 77 1.47 -0.98 -16.31
C ALA A 77 2.67 -1.01 -17.28
N GLY A 78 3.65 -0.12 -17.07
CA GLY A 78 4.89 -0.09 -17.86
C GLY A 78 5.65 -1.40 -17.80
N GLU A 79 5.81 -1.98 -16.60
CA GLU A 79 6.46 -3.28 -16.41
C GLU A 79 5.64 -4.42 -17.05
N ALA A 80 4.30 -4.39 -16.83
CA ALA A 80 3.41 -5.42 -17.35
C ALA A 80 3.39 -5.50 -18.89
N TYR A 81 3.49 -4.35 -19.54
CA TYR A 81 3.29 -4.22 -20.99
C TYR A 81 4.54 -3.79 -21.75
N GLY A 82 5.72 -3.76 -21.10
CA GLY A 82 6.99 -3.40 -21.73
C GLY A 82 7.09 -1.94 -22.17
N ARG A 83 6.38 -1.02 -21.50
CA ARG A 83 6.31 0.41 -21.78
C ARG A 83 7.25 1.19 -20.88
N THR A 84 8.48 1.41 -21.35
CA THR A 84 9.50 2.17 -20.58
C THR A 84 9.15 3.64 -20.43
N ASP A 85 8.42 4.21 -21.39
CA ASP A 85 7.96 5.59 -21.37
C ASP A 85 7.02 5.92 -20.17
N PHE A 86 6.28 4.95 -19.66
CA PHE A 86 5.47 5.11 -18.44
C PHE A 86 6.34 5.26 -17.21
N ARG A 87 7.38 4.45 -17.08
CA ARG A 87 8.38 4.60 -16.00
C ARG A 87 9.09 5.95 -16.12
N ASP A 88 9.52 6.32 -17.33
CA ASP A 88 10.24 7.57 -17.57
C ASP A 88 9.36 8.81 -17.25
N TYR A 89 8.05 8.70 -17.46
CA TYR A 89 7.09 9.72 -17.03
C TYR A 89 7.06 9.85 -15.50
N ALA A 90 6.96 8.73 -14.78
CA ALA A 90 6.99 8.71 -13.32
C ALA A 90 8.34 9.24 -12.78
N GLN A 91 9.46 8.79 -13.35
CA GLN A 91 10.79 9.21 -12.91
C GLN A 91 10.97 10.73 -12.99
N ARG A 92 10.48 11.40 -14.06
CA ARG A 92 10.56 12.88 -14.17
C ARG A 92 9.92 13.61 -12.98
N TYR A 93 8.82 13.08 -12.43
CA TYR A 93 8.24 13.65 -11.22
C TYR A 93 9.18 13.50 -10.02
N TYR A 94 9.71 12.29 -9.80
CA TYR A 94 10.58 12.02 -8.66
C TYR A 94 11.90 12.79 -8.77
N ASP A 95 12.45 12.93 -9.98
CA ASP A 95 13.63 13.77 -10.23
C ASP A 95 13.39 15.23 -9.91
N SER A 96 12.16 15.71 -10.09
CA SER A 96 11.81 17.11 -9.81
C SER A 96 11.55 17.36 -8.32
N ILE A 97 11.00 16.39 -7.59
CA ILE A 97 10.55 16.57 -6.20
C ILE A 97 11.61 16.16 -5.18
N VAL A 98 12.46 15.17 -5.50
CA VAL A 98 13.57 14.71 -4.67
C VAL A 98 14.84 15.45 -5.06
N GLN A 99 15.31 16.31 -4.17
CA GLN A 99 16.49 17.14 -4.41
C GLN A 99 17.80 16.31 -4.34
N PRO A 100 18.92 16.82 -4.84
CA PRO A 100 20.21 16.12 -4.78
C PRO A 100 20.69 15.77 -3.38
N ASP A 101 20.29 16.52 -2.36
CA ASP A 101 20.57 16.29 -0.94
C ASP A 101 19.53 15.38 -0.26
N ALA A 102 18.69 14.70 -1.05
CA ALA A 102 17.57 13.88 -0.61
C ALA A 102 16.45 14.63 0.14
N THR A 103 16.45 15.96 0.13
CA THR A 103 15.28 16.72 0.59
C THR A 103 14.12 16.49 -0.37
N VAL A 104 12.93 16.24 0.17
CA VAL A 104 11.70 16.08 -0.61
C VAL A 104 10.88 17.36 -0.51
N LEU A 105 10.60 17.99 -1.65
CA LEU A 105 9.81 19.21 -1.67
C LEU A 105 8.40 18.94 -1.12
N THR A 106 7.91 19.84 -0.28
CA THR A 106 6.59 19.79 0.38
C THR A 106 6.40 18.67 1.43
N TYR A 107 7.32 17.73 1.56
CA TYR A 107 7.33 16.77 2.65
C TYR A 107 7.83 17.43 3.95
N ARG A 108 7.23 16.99 5.07
CA ARG A 108 7.65 17.40 6.43
C ARG A 108 7.43 16.22 7.36
N ARG A 109 8.52 15.63 7.83
CA ARG A 109 8.50 14.44 8.69
C ARG A 109 7.71 14.65 9.99
N GLU A 110 7.86 15.82 10.60
CA GLU A 110 7.21 16.20 11.86
C GLU A 110 5.69 16.27 11.80
N LYS A 111 5.10 16.25 10.61
CA LYS A 111 3.65 16.13 10.43
C LYS A 111 3.13 14.72 10.69
N TYR A 112 4.02 13.73 10.70
CA TYR A 112 3.65 12.33 10.90
C TYR A 112 2.37 11.97 10.13
N ASN A 113 2.36 12.26 8.83
CA ASN A 113 1.24 12.01 7.93
C ASN A 113 1.51 10.70 7.15
N LEU A 114 0.68 9.67 7.37
CA LEU A 114 0.83 8.39 6.68
C LEU A 114 0.64 8.52 5.16
N ASP A 115 -0.18 9.47 4.68
CA ASP A 115 -0.33 9.73 3.24
C ASP A 115 0.99 10.06 2.56
N HIS A 116 1.95 10.59 3.31
CA HIS A 116 3.27 10.95 2.79
C HIS A 116 4.22 9.75 2.68
N ILE A 117 3.84 8.57 3.19
CA ILE A 117 4.63 7.34 3.05
C ILE A 117 4.35 6.70 1.68
N CYS A 118 3.09 6.67 1.25
CA CYS A 118 2.64 6.02 0.02
C CYS A 118 3.47 6.40 -1.23
N PRO A 119 3.78 7.68 -1.52
CA PRO A 119 4.57 8.05 -2.69
C PRO A 119 5.99 7.45 -2.70
N GLY A 120 6.51 7.08 -1.53
CA GLY A 120 7.82 6.45 -1.38
C GLY A 120 7.94 5.07 -2.04
N ARG A 121 6.83 4.39 -2.30
CA ARG A 121 6.82 3.05 -2.86
C ARG A 121 7.49 2.97 -4.24
N ALA A 122 7.29 3.95 -5.09
CA ALA A 122 7.95 4.01 -6.39
C ALA A 122 9.48 4.18 -6.28
N LEU A 123 9.97 4.74 -5.17
CA LEU A 123 11.41 5.00 -4.99
C LEU A 123 12.23 3.71 -4.84
N PHE A 124 11.66 2.58 -4.43
CA PHE A 124 12.39 1.31 -4.41
C PHE A 124 12.85 0.94 -5.81
N ARG A 125 11.94 0.98 -6.79
CA ARG A 125 12.25 0.68 -8.19
C ARG A 125 13.18 1.71 -8.82
N LEU A 126 13.03 3.00 -8.49
CA LEU A 126 13.90 4.05 -8.99
C LEU A 126 15.30 3.95 -8.39
N ALA A 127 15.44 3.63 -7.10
CA ALA A 127 16.75 3.39 -6.48
C ALA A 127 17.48 2.21 -7.14
N GLU A 128 16.76 1.11 -7.39
CA GLU A 128 17.32 -0.07 -8.05
C GLU A 128 17.72 0.21 -9.51
N SER A 129 16.85 0.87 -10.28
CA SER A 129 17.07 1.06 -11.71
C SER A 129 18.07 2.15 -12.06
N THR A 130 18.20 3.19 -11.21
CA THR A 130 19.10 4.34 -11.46
C THR A 130 20.39 4.28 -10.67
N GLY A 131 20.41 3.57 -9.52
CA GLY A 131 21.52 3.57 -8.59
C GLY A 131 21.70 4.89 -7.83
N GLU A 132 20.75 5.84 -7.92
CA GLU A 132 20.86 7.13 -7.27
C GLU A 132 20.64 7.05 -5.75
N ALA A 133 21.69 7.37 -4.99
CA ALA A 133 21.68 7.28 -3.53
C ALA A 133 20.59 8.14 -2.86
N ARG A 134 20.19 9.28 -3.48
CA ARG A 134 19.17 10.16 -2.93
C ARG A 134 17.82 9.45 -2.73
N TYR A 135 17.44 8.53 -3.64
CA TYR A 135 16.19 7.78 -3.50
C TYR A 135 16.21 6.85 -2.29
N ARG A 136 17.34 6.16 -2.08
CA ARG A 136 17.53 5.34 -0.89
C ARG A 136 17.46 6.17 0.41
N GLN A 137 18.07 7.34 0.43
CA GLN A 137 18.03 8.23 1.60
C GLN A 137 16.61 8.73 1.90
N VAL A 138 15.78 8.94 0.87
CA VAL A 138 14.35 9.25 1.08
C VAL A 138 13.62 8.04 1.67
N LEU A 139 13.86 6.83 1.19
CA LEU A 139 13.28 5.60 1.78
C LEU A 139 13.64 5.49 3.26
N ASP A 140 14.89 5.74 3.63
CA ASP A 140 15.35 5.72 5.03
C ASP A 140 14.65 6.82 5.87
N THR A 141 14.41 7.99 5.29
CA THR A 141 13.68 9.10 5.94
C THR A 141 12.22 8.75 6.19
N LEU A 142 11.55 8.11 5.23
CA LEU A 142 10.16 7.67 5.37
C LEU A 142 10.03 6.52 6.38
N TYR A 143 10.96 5.57 6.36
CA TYR A 143 11.04 4.53 7.39
C TYR A 143 11.23 5.13 8.78
N ALA A 144 12.13 6.10 8.93
CA ALA A 144 12.34 6.80 10.19
C ALA A 144 11.10 7.60 10.65
N GLN A 145 10.22 8.05 9.73
CA GLN A 145 8.91 8.58 10.11
C GLN A 145 8.06 7.50 10.78
N LEU A 146 7.95 6.30 10.19
CA LEU A 146 7.16 5.19 10.75
C LEU A 146 7.64 4.76 12.13
N GLN A 147 8.95 4.78 12.38
CA GLN A 147 9.51 4.48 13.70
C GLN A 147 9.07 5.49 14.77
N GLY A 148 8.88 6.76 14.39
CA GLY A 148 8.41 7.82 15.30
C GLY A 148 6.91 8.12 15.20
N GLN A 149 6.16 7.40 14.36
CA GLN A 149 4.72 7.66 14.17
C GLN A 149 3.97 7.57 15.50
N PRO A 150 3.17 8.59 15.87
CA PRO A 150 2.33 8.53 17.06
C PRO A 150 1.37 7.33 17.02
N ARG A 151 1.07 6.78 18.21
CA ARG A 151 0.31 5.54 18.34
C ARG A 151 -0.81 5.67 19.37
N ASN A 152 -1.86 4.88 19.19
CA ASN A 152 -2.86 4.64 20.20
C ASN A 152 -2.36 3.65 21.27
N ALA A 153 -3.18 3.37 22.28
CA ALA A 153 -2.84 2.49 23.40
C ALA A 153 -2.52 1.04 22.97
N ASP A 154 -3.10 0.54 21.88
CA ASP A 154 -2.85 -0.80 21.33
C ASP A 154 -1.68 -0.83 20.34
N GLY A 155 -1.00 0.29 20.14
CA GLY A 155 0.16 0.40 19.24
C GLY A 155 -0.19 0.72 17.78
N GLY A 156 -1.45 0.95 17.44
CA GLY A 156 -1.90 1.36 16.12
C GLY A 156 -1.46 2.79 15.78
N PHE A 157 -1.03 3.02 14.57
CA PHE A 157 -0.57 4.33 14.10
C PHE A 157 -1.72 5.36 14.05
N TRP A 158 -1.50 6.55 14.55
CA TRP A 158 -2.36 7.68 14.19
C TRP A 158 -2.20 7.96 12.69
N HIS A 159 -3.31 8.22 12.02
CA HIS A 159 -3.27 8.51 10.59
C HIS A 159 -2.44 9.77 10.28
N LYS A 160 -2.56 10.81 11.11
CA LYS A 160 -1.76 12.05 11.05
C LYS A 160 -1.63 12.67 12.42
N ALA A 161 -0.50 13.33 12.71
CA ALA A 161 -0.36 14.05 13.97
C ALA A 161 -1.42 15.16 14.17
N VAL A 162 -1.89 15.78 13.09
CA VAL A 162 -2.97 16.78 13.12
C VAL A 162 -4.34 16.20 13.43
N TYR A 163 -4.50 14.88 13.36
CA TYR A 163 -5.67 14.12 13.76
C TYR A 163 -5.28 13.15 14.89
N PRO A 164 -4.99 13.68 16.10
CA PRO A 164 -4.49 12.86 17.20
C PRO A 164 -5.52 11.76 17.55
N HIS A 165 -5.01 10.62 18.00
CA HIS A 165 -5.80 9.46 18.42
C HIS A 165 -6.59 8.73 17.32
N GLN A 166 -6.56 9.20 16.06
CA GLN A 166 -7.37 8.64 15.00
C GLN A 166 -6.59 7.61 14.18
N MET A 167 -7.18 6.45 14.03
CA MET A 167 -6.72 5.38 13.14
C MET A 167 -7.78 5.16 12.05
N TRP A 168 -7.38 5.21 10.79
CA TRP A 168 -8.26 5.05 9.63
C TRP A 168 -7.83 3.84 8.81
N LEU A 169 -8.77 3.15 8.17
CA LEU A 169 -8.48 2.05 7.25
C LEU A 169 -7.51 2.47 6.14
N ASP A 170 -7.68 3.68 5.63
CA ASP A 170 -6.82 4.30 4.61
C ASP A 170 -5.35 4.29 4.98
N GLY A 171 -5.04 4.55 6.26
CA GLY A 171 -3.68 4.61 6.77
C GLY A 171 -2.89 3.31 6.57
N LEU A 172 -3.59 2.17 6.56
CA LEU A 172 -2.97 0.86 6.33
C LEU A 172 -2.40 0.77 4.91
N TYR A 173 -3.15 1.24 3.90
CA TYR A 173 -2.65 1.27 2.52
C TYR A 173 -1.51 2.28 2.34
N MET A 174 -1.62 3.41 3.02
CA MET A 174 -0.62 4.47 2.92
C MET A 174 0.75 4.03 3.45
N ALA A 175 0.78 3.20 4.49
CA ALA A 175 2.00 2.88 5.24
C ALA A 175 2.49 1.44 5.05
N GLU A 176 1.62 0.44 5.16
CA GLU A 176 2.06 -0.92 5.42
C GLU A 176 2.72 -1.62 4.22
N PRO A 177 2.28 -1.44 2.96
CA PRO A 177 3.01 -1.98 1.81
C PRO A 177 4.43 -1.41 1.68
N PHE A 178 4.61 -0.11 1.94
CA PHE A 178 5.93 0.51 2.00
C PHE A 178 6.78 -0.08 3.13
N TYR A 179 6.18 -0.22 4.33
CA TYR A 179 6.88 -0.73 5.50
C TYR A 179 7.33 -2.19 5.30
N ALA A 180 6.47 -3.02 4.68
CA ALA A 180 6.80 -4.39 4.37
C ALA A 180 7.93 -4.48 3.34
N GLU A 181 7.86 -3.72 2.24
CA GLU A 181 8.92 -3.67 1.23
C GLU A 181 10.25 -3.22 1.83
N TYR A 182 10.24 -2.17 2.67
CA TYR A 182 11.42 -1.70 3.36
C TYR A 182 12.01 -2.76 4.28
N ALA A 183 11.17 -3.41 5.09
CA ALA A 183 11.60 -4.43 6.04
C ALA A 183 12.24 -5.64 5.34
N MET A 184 11.62 -6.10 4.25
CA MET A 184 12.12 -7.26 3.53
C MET A 184 13.35 -6.97 2.68
N THR A 185 13.52 -5.72 2.24
CA THR A 185 14.65 -5.31 1.41
C THR A 185 15.87 -4.93 2.23
N PHE A 186 15.70 -4.28 3.38
CA PHE A 186 16.80 -3.58 4.07
C PHE A 186 17.03 -3.99 5.52
N LEU A 187 16.08 -4.70 6.15
CA LEU A 187 16.26 -5.15 7.53
C LEU A 187 16.60 -6.63 7.56
N ASP A 188 17.24 -7.07 8.66
CA ASP A 188 17.53 -8.49 8.90
C ASP A 188 17.28 -8.88 10.36
N GLY A 189 17.39 -10.18 10.64
CA GLY A 189 17.30 -10.76 11.98
C GLY A 189 16.15 -10.19 12.82
N ALA A 190 16.44 -9.87 14.06
CA ALA A 190 15.46 -9.38 15.03
C ALA A 190 14.83 -8.02 14.66
N GLU A 191 15.47 -7.21 13.83
CA GLU A 191 14.90 -5.95 13.39
C GLU A 191 13.78 -6.19 12.37
N ARG A 192 14.00 -7.07 11.39
CA ARG A 192 12.96 -7.52 10.45
C ARG A 192 11.79 -8.17 11.18
N GLU A 193 12.06 -9.07 12.14
CA GLU A 193 11.01 -9.74 12.92
C GLU A 193 10.13 -8.73 13.67
N ARG A 194 10.73 -7.73 14.31
CA ARG A 194 9.98 -6.65 14.98
C ARG A 194 9.16 -5.81 14.00
N ALA A 195 9.71 -5.53 12.82
CA ALA A 195 8.99 -4.80 11.78
C ALA A 195 7.77 -5.59 11.30
N VAL A 196 7.92 -6.87 10.98
CA VAL A 196 6.83 -7.76 10.57
C VAL A 196 5.75 -7.83 11.65
N ALA A 197 6.14 -8.05 12.90
CA ALA A 197 5.18 -8.09 14.02
C ALA A 197 4.42 -6.77 14.18
N ASN A 198 5.09 -5.62 14.00
CA ASN A 198 4.44 -4.32 14.04
C ASN A 198 3.47 -4.13 12.87
N ILE A 199 3.85 -4.50 11.64
CA ILE A 199 2.98 -4.44 10.47
C ILE A 199 1.71 -5.26 10.71
N VAL A 200 1.83 -6.52 11.09
CA VAL A 200 0.67 -7.37 11.38
C VAL A 200 -0.21 -6.76 12.47
N ASN A 201 0.40 -6.20 13.53
CA ASN A 201 -0.35 -5.52 14.61
C ASN A 201 -1.19 -4.36 14.09
N GLN A 202 -0.74 -3.58 13.10
CA GLN A 202 -1.54 -2.48 12.53
C GLN A 202 -2.86 -3.02 11.95
N PHE A 203 -2.82 -4.10 11.18
CA PHE A 203 -4.04 -4.72 10.62
C PHE A 203 -4.96 -5.28 11.70
N VAL A 204 -4.40 -5.94 12.73
CA VAL A 204 -5.18 -6.52 13.82
C VAL A 204 -5.84 -5.46 14.70
N VAL A 205 -5.11 -4.38 15.02
CA VAL A 205 -5.63 -3.28 15.85
C VAL A 205 -6.78 -2.57 15.13
N VAL A 206 -6.62 -2.28 13.83
CA VAL A 206 -7.71 -1.67 13.06
C VAL A 206 -8.93 -2.61 13.00
N ALA A 207 -8.72 -3.89 12.73
CA ALA A 207 -9.83 -4.85 12.72
C ALA A 207 -10.57 -4.91 14.06
N LYS A 208 -9.83 -4.96 15.17
CA LYS A 208 -10.39 -4.99 16.52
C LYS A 208 -11.34 -3.81 16.80
N HIS A 209 -10.93 -2.61 16.35
CA HIS A 209 -11.64 -1.38 16.69
C HIS A 209 -12.67 -0.91 15.68
N THR A 210 -12.62 -1.40 14.44
CA THR A 210 -13.52 -0.93 13.36
C THR A 210 -14.54 -1.98 12.90
N TYR A 211 -14.37 -3.25 13.27
CA TYR A 211 -15.31 -4.31 12.89
C TYR A 211 -16.69 -4.09 13.52
N ASP A 212 -17.71 -4.14 12.69
CA ASP A 212 -19.12 -4.08 13.10
C ASP A 212 -19.77 -5.47 12.94
N PRO A 213 -20.07 -6.17 14.04
CA PRO A 213 -20.64 -7.52 13.98
C PRO A 213 -22.07 -7.57 13.43
N GLN A 214 -22.80 -6.43 13.39
CA GLN A 214 -24.16 -6.38 12.86
C GLN A 214 -24.18 -6.41 11.33
N THR A 215 -23.23 -5.70 10.71
CA THR A 215 -23.12 -5.62 9.25
C THR A 215 -22.07 -6.57 8.69
N GLY A 216 -21.10 -6.99 9.47
CA GLY A 216 -19.90 -7.72 9.05
C GLY A 216 -18.86 -6.83 8.36
N LEU A 217 -19.10 -5.54 8.24
CA LEU A 217 -18.21 -4.57 7.60
C LEU A 217 -17.23 -3.97 8.62
N TYR A 218 -16.22 -3.28 8.10
CA TYR A 218 -15.32 -2.45 8.91
C TYR A 218 -15.67 -0.99 8.75
N ARG A 219 -15.86 -0.28 9.86
CA ARG A 219 -16.10 1.17 9.89
C ARG A 219 -14.87 1.91 9.39
N HIS A 220 -15.05 3.10 8.78
CA HIS A 220 -13.97 3.86 8.19
C HIS A 220 -12.82 4.16 9.17
N ALA A 221 -13.15 4.57 10.39
CA ALA A 221 -12.18 5.09 11.34
C ALA A 221 -12.54 4.78 12.79
N TYR A 222 -11.52 4.90 13.63
CA TYR A 222 -11.58 4.77 15.08
C TYR A 222 -10.84 5.94 15.73
N ASP A 223 -11.47 6.57 16.71
CA ASP A 223 -10.88 7.58 17.60
C ASP A 223 -10.69 6.99 19.01
N ASP A 224 -9.43 6.74 19.39
CA ASP A 224 -9.06 6.18 20.70
C ASP A 224 -9.48 7.11 21.86
N SER A 225 -9.48 8.42 21.64
CA SER A 225 -9.94 9.40 22.64
C SER A 225 -11.46 9.49 22.77
N ARG A 226 -12.21 9.01 21.75
CA ARG A 226 -13.68 9.09 21.66
C ARG A 226 -14.24 10.51 21.73
N ALA A 227 -13.42 11.49 21.43
CA ALA A 227 -13.75 12.91 21.55
C ALA A 227 -14.21 13.56 20.24
N MET A 228 -13.96 12.89 19.11
CA MET A 228 -14.32 13.44 17.81
C MET A 228 -15.84 13.38 17.59
N PHE A 229 -16.38 14.45 17.00
CA PHE A 229 -17.82 14.60 16.75
C PHE A 229 -18.43 13.54 15.82
N TRP A 230 -17.61 12.91 15.01
CA TRP A 230 -18.03 11.88 14.03
C TRP A 230 -18.04 10.46 14.61
N CYS A 231 -17.41 10.23 15.76
CA CYS A 231 -17.33 8.90 16.33
C CYS A 231 -18.41 8.66 17.40
N ASP A 232 -18.74 7.40 17.57
CA ASP A 232 -19.55 6.95 18.69
C ASP A 232 -18.79 7.12 20.01
N SER A 233 -19.40 7.75 21.00
CA SER A 233 -18.76 8.10 22.28
C SER A 233 -18.43 6.90 23.17
N LEU A 234 -18.98 5.72 22.91
CA LEU A 234 -18.69 4.49 23.66
C LEU A 234 -17.63 3.64 22.99
N SER A 235 -17.76 3.44 21.67
CA SER A 235 -16.86 2.58 20.90
C SER A 235 -15.69 3.32 20.25
N GLY A 236 -15.82 4.61 19.95
CA GLY A 236 -14.86 5.38 19.17
C GLY A 236 -14.97 5.17 17.64
N GLN A 237 -15.89 4.32 17.18
CA GLN A 237 -16.06 3.99 15.76
C GLN A 237 -16.78 5.11 15.00
N SER A 238 -16.42 5.27 13.71
CA SER A 238 -17.23 6.07 12.80
C SER A 238 -18.58 5.42 12.50
N ALA A 239 -19.57 6.25 12.10
CA ALA A 239 -20.96 5.81 11.98
C ALA A 239 -21.21 4.77 10.86
N HIS A 240 -20.44 4.81 9.76
CA HIS A 240 -20.71 4.04 8.55
C HIS A 240 -19.46 3.36 7.98
N ALA A 241 -19.69 2.35 7.12
CA ALA A 241 -18.66 1.69 6.34
C ALA A 241 -18.51 2.41 4.98
N TRP A 242 -17.44 3.17 4.82
CA TRP A 242 -17.13 3.82 3.56
C TRP A 242 -16.43 2.83 2.61
N GLY A 243 -17.02 2.62 1.42
CA GLY A 243 -16.55 1.60 0.46
C GLY A 243 -15.09 1.76 0.08
N ARG A 244 -14.64 2.98 -0.21
CA ARG A 244 -13.24 3.22 -0.57
C ARG A 244 -12.27 2.91 0.59
N ALA A 245 -12.64 3.18 1.84
CA ALA A 245 -11.83 2.82 2.99
C ALA A 245 -11.70 1.30 3.15
N MET A 246 -12.81 0.56 2.96
CA MET A 246 -12.79 -0.91 2.90
C MET A 246 -11.89 -1.41 1.75
N GLY A 247 -11.95 -0.74 0.59
CA GLY A 247 -11.07 -1.03 -0.55
C GLY A 247 -9.59 -0.82 -0.22
N TRP A 248 -9.24 0.30 0.40
CA TRP A 248 -7.88 0.55 0.88
C TRP A 248 -7.40 -0.55 1.82
N TYR A 249 -8.27 -0.99 2.73
CA TYR A 249 -7.93 -2.03 3.68
C TYR A 249 -7.65 -3.37 3.01
N ALA A 250 -8.51 -3.80 2.08
CA ALA A 250 -8.31 -5.03 1.32
C ALA A 250 -7.02 -4.99 0.48
N MET A 251 -6.82 -3.90 -0.28
CA MET A 251 -5.60 -3.70 -1.07
C MET A 251 -4.34 -3.68 -0.20
N ALA A 252 -4.39 -3.01 0.97
CA ALA A 252 -3.27 -2.98 1.90
C ALA A 252 -2.84 -4.38 2.33
N ILE A 253 -3.81 -5.25 2.65
CA ILE A 253 -3.52 -6.65 3.03
C ILE A 253 -2.86 -7.39 1.87
N VAL A 254 -3.47 -7.34 0.67
CA VAL A 254 -2.95 -8.05 -0.51
C VAL A 254 -1.54 -7.60 -0.85
N GLU A 255 -1.31 -6.29 -0.93
CA GLU A 255 -0.01 -5.74 -1.31
C GLU A 255 1.07 -5.96 -0.25
N THR A 256 0.71 -5.89 1.04
CA THR A 256 1.65 -6.20 2.13
C THR A 256 2.05 -7.67 2.11
N LEU A 257 1.10 -8.59 1.89
CA LEU A 257 1.37 -10.03 1.79
C LEU A 257 2.24 -10.41 0.59
N GLN A 258 2.30 -9.60 -0.47
CA GLN A 258 3.23 -9.83 -1.58
C GLN A 258 4.70 -9.77 -1.13
N TYR A 259 5.00 -8.98 -0.11
CA TYR A 259 6.35 -8.87 0.46
C TYR A 259 6.58 -9.85 1.61
N LEU A 260 5.62 -9.95 2.54
CA LEU A 260 5.77 -10.77 3.75
C LEU A 260 5.55 -12.26 3.50
N GLY A 261 4.76 -12.62 2.48
CA GLY A 261 4.27 -13.98 2.27
C GLY A 261 3.12 -14.35 3.23
N VAL A 262 2.67 -15.60 3.11
CA VAL A 262 1.60 -16.16 3.95
C VAL A 262 2.21 -17.25 4.83
N ASP A 263 2.18 -17.03 6.14
CA ASP A 263 2.63 -17.97 7.17
C ASP A 263 1.82 -17.78 8.46
N ALA A 264 2.24 -18.45 9.55
CA ALA A 264 1.54 -18.34 10.84
C ALA A 264 1.54 -16.92 11.42
N ALA A 265 2.56 -16.09 11.14
CA ALA A 265 2.63 -14.73 11.65
C ALA A 265 1.66 -13.80 10.89
N THR A 266 1.50 -14.00 9.59
CA THR A 266 0.63 -13.18 8.71
C THR A 266 -0.79 -13.74 8.57
N GLN A 267 -1.07 -14.94 9.11
CA GLN A 267 -2.41 -15.57 9.06
C GLN A 267 -3.55 -14.65 9.54
N PRO A 268 -3.40 -13.81 10.59
CA PRO A 268 -4.44 -12.87 10.98
C PRO A 268 -4.86 -11.89 9.87
N MET A 269 -3.94 -11.49 9.01
CA MET A 269 -4.24 -10.61 7.85
C MET A 269 -5.06 -11.36 6.80
N VAL A 270 -4.73 -12.63 6.54
CA VAL A 270 -5.48 -13.50 5.64
C VAL A 270 -6.91 -13.71 6.14
N ASP A 271 -7.07 -13.94 7.46
CA ASP A 271 -8.38 -14.13 8.07
C ASP A 271 -9.26 -12.86 7.98
N ILE A 272 -8.65 -11.67 8.11
CA ILE A 272 -9.35 -10.40 7.91
C ILE A 272 -9.78 -10.26 6.45
N LEU A 273 -8.90 -10.56 5.50
CA LEU A 273 -9.19 -10.49 4.07
C LEU A 273 -10.34 -11.42 3.68
N HIS A 274 -10.35 -12.66 4.19
CA HIS A 274 -11.45 -13.60 3.97
C HIS A 274 -12.79 -13.03 4.47
N ARG A 275 -12.85 -12.44 5.68
CA ARG A 275 -14.08 -11.79 6.19
C ARG A 275 -14.57 -10.67 5.29
N ILE A 276 -13.64 -9.85 4.77
CA ILE A 276 -13.99 -8.77 3.82
C ILE A 276 -14.65 -9.36 2.58
N TYR A 277 -14.05 -10.37 1.96
CA TYR A 277 -14.57 -10.97 0.71
C TYR A 277 -15.81 -11.84 0.91
N GLU A 278 -16.04 -12.39 2.10
CA GLU A 278 -17.28 -13.10 2.44
C GLU A 278 -18.48 -12.16 2.57
N VAL A 279 -18.26 -10.92 3.02
CA VAL A 279 -19.33 -9.96 3.28
C VAL A 279 -19.63 -9.05 2.09
N LEU A 280 -18.62 -8.63 1.33
CA LEU A 280 -18.77 -7.67 0.23
C LEU A 280 -19.86 -8.01 -0.80
N PRO A 281 -20.05 -9.28 -1.25
CA PRO A 281 -21.10 -9.60 -2.22
C PRO A 281 -22.52 -9.26 -1.75
N ARG A 282 -22.75 -9.19 -0.44
CA ARG A 282 -24.08 -8.84 0.13
C ARG A 282 -24.42 -7.37 -0.04
N TYR A 283 -23.41 -6.53 -0.31
CA TYR A 283 -23.54 -5.07 -0.46
C TYR A 283 -23.32 -4.61 -1.89
N ALA A 284 -23.09 -5.53 -2.83
CA ALA A 284 -23.06 -5.20 -4.25
C ALA A 284 -24.46 -4.87 -4.77
N ASP A 285 -24.55 -3.86 -5.60
CA ASP A 285 -25.77 -3.57 -6.34
C ASP A 285 -26.08 -4.71 -7.32
N PRO A 286 -27.26 -5.34 -7.25
CA PRO A 286 -27.56 -6.55 -8.02
C PRO A 286 -27.68 -6.32 -9.52
N GLU A 287 -27.90 -5.07 -9.95
CA GLU A 287 -28.07 -4.73 -11.38
C GLU A 287 -26.71 -4.48 -12.06
N THR A 288 -25.78 -3.83 -11.35
CA THR A 288 -24.50 -3.40 -11.93
C THR A 288 -23.30 -4.20 -11.43
N GLY A 289 -23.43 -4.88 -10.28
CA GLY A 289 -22.32 -5.53 -9.59
C GLY A 289 -21.35 -4.55 -8.93
N MET A 290 -21.64 -3.26 -8.92
CA MET A 290 -20.82 -2.23 -8.28
C MET A 290 -21.23 -2.04 -6.81
N TRP A 291 -20.41 -1.32 -6.06
CA TRP A 291 -20.66 -0.97 -4.66
C TRP A 291 -20.93 0.50 -4.47
N TYR A 292 -21.81 0.80 -3.50
CA TYR A 292 -22.10 2.18 -3.09
C TYR A 292 -20.93 2.81 -2.33
N GLN A 293 -20.82 4.14 -2.42
CA GLN A 293 -19.83 4.90 -1.64
C GLN A 293 -19.91 4.60 -0.14
N VAL A 294 -21.13 4.53 0.42
CA VAL A 294 -21.40 4.12 1.80
C VAL A 294 -22.12 2.77 1.74
N LEU A 295 -21.42 1.71 2.08
CA LEU A 295 -21.83 0.32 1.84
C LEU A 295 -23.12 -0.04 2.58
N ASP A 296 -23.24 0.39 3.83
CA ASP A 296 -24.36 0.10 4.73
C ASP A 296 -25.56 1.05 4.56
N GLN A 297 -25.58 1.88 3.50
CA GLN A 297 -26.62 2.88 3.24
C GLN A 297 -27.06 2.91 1.75
N PRO A 298 -27.38 1.78 1.10
CA PRO A 298 -27.62 1.74 -0.36
C PRO A 298 -28.79 2.62 -0.80
N GLY A 299 -29.81 2.79 0.03
CA GLY A 299 -31.01 3.59 -0.28
C GLY A 299 -30.95 5.06 0.16
N ARG A 300 -29.83 5.53 0.71
CA ARG A 300 -29.72 6.90 1.22
C ARG A 300 -29.63 7.90 0.07
N GLU A 301 -30.40 8.99 0.15
CA GLU A 301 -30.32 10.10 -0.79
C GLU A 301 -28.88 10.66 -0.85
N GLY A 302 -28.37 10.85 -2.07
CA GLY A 302 -27.00 11.31 -2.33
C GLY A 302 -25.93 10.22 -2.24
N ASN A 303 -26.25 8.99 -1.82
CA ASN A 303 -25.33 7.87 -1.95
C ASN A 303 -25.36 7.33 -3.39
N TYR A 304 -24.19 6.96 -3.92
CA TYR A 304 -24.06 6.56 -5.33
C TYR A 304 -23.12 5.35 -5.47
N LEU A 305 -23.23 4.63 -6.59
CA LEU A 305 -22.30 3.56 -6.96
C LEU A 305 -20.95 4.17 -7.32
N GLU A 306 -19.92 3.76 -6.61
CA GLU A 306 -18.58 4.35 -6.73
C GLU A 306 -17.64 3.42 -7.49
N SER A 307 -17.14 3.88 -8.64
CA SER A 307 -16.23 3.10 -9.48
C SER A 307 -14.89 2.81 -8.81
N THR A 308 -14.37 3.75 -8.01
CA THR A 308 -13.08 3.56 -7.31
C THR A 308 -13.17 2.42 -6.29
N ALA A 309 -14.14 2.44 -5.38
CA ALA A 309 -14.34 1.36 -4.42
C ALA A 309 -14.58 0.03 -5.12
N SER A 310 -15.40 0.03 -6.18
CA SER A 310 -15.69 -1.17 -6.97
C SER A 310 -14.44 -1.75 -7.63
N ALA A 311 -13.54 -0.92 -8.15
CA ALA A 311 -12.28 -1.35 -8.73
C ALA A 311 -11.28 -1.91 -7.68
N MET A 312 -11.36 -1.40 -6.43
CA MET A 312 -10.52 -1.89 -5.32
C MET A 312 -10.97 -3.26 -4.80
N PHE A 313 -12.23 -3.64 -5.01
CA PHE A 313 -12.78 -4.91 -4.55
C PHE A 313 -12.62 -6.05 -5.56
N VAL A 314 -12.28 -5.77 -6.80
CA VAL A 314 -12.11 -6.75 -7.89
C VAL A 314 -10.64 -7.04 -8.17
#